data_ae7861b01fcb1f15f4c1efe3beddee80
#
_entry.id   ae7861b01fcb1f15f4c1efe3beddee80
#
_cell.length_a   1.000
_cell.length_b   1.000
_cell.length_c   1.000
_cell.angle_alpha   90.00
_cell.angle_beta   90.00
_cell.angle_gamma   90.00
#
_symmetry.space_group_name_H-M   'P 1'
#
loop_
_entity.id
_entity.type
_entity.pdbx_description
1 polymer ?
#
loop_
_entity_poly.entity_id
_entity_poly.type
_entity_poly.pdbx_seq_one_letter_code
_entity_poly.pdbx_strand_id
1 'polypeptide(L)'
;MAETLCRMFQESVKKFADYPAMLRKVDGSFRPITYREMGDRVRGLTTALLSIGVTRGDRVALMSENRPEWAISDFAILHAGAVNVGIFPTLPVAHVEYIISDSGARCLIVSDQEQLAKALAVREKFGDLCIISMNAPRDGAESVLSYEALLRDGEASPLADHKYEECWSSVRPEDWASIIYTSGTTAEPRGAILSHQNFVSNYSTARKVLTFQQGDTLLSFVPLNHVFGRMVDHYLPISLGSTIAYVENLRRLRQNIQEVRPHYMAVVPRLLEMFEEGLKAAFTKEPRVRQKLIAWAFSSGRAMVEVQAGGSVGPLLTRKRWLADRLVFRRLRDRLGLDRLRFFFAGGAPVSRDTLEFFSAMGLPIMEGYGLSETSPLVSVNPPGRIRLGTVGRPFEGVEVKLADDGEILVRGPNVMQGYYKRAEETKEAIEPDGWLHTGDIGTIEDGYLSITDRKKNLIVLANGKKVLPQHLETLLLGSPFIFQAVLVGDRQNTVGALIVPAFDRVREWARAHGVEGHVGDETGFIEEPAVRRLIRMEIQRLTEGLADYEKIRAFALVDREFTLEAGELTPTLKIKRRVVLERYGHLIDSLYSDSSESN
;
A
#
# COMPACT_ATOMS: atom_id res chain seq x y z
N MET A 1 16.12 15.09 18.75
CA MET A 1 15.06 14.36 18.03
C MET A 1 14.45 13.38 19.02
N ALA A 2 13.15 13.14 18.95
CA ALA A 2 12.51 12.13 19.77
C ALA A 2 13.18 10.77 19.52
N GLU A 3 13.38 10.00 20.58
CA GLU A 3 14.03 8.69 20.51
C GLU A 3 13.01 7.55 20.40
N THR A 4 11.75 7.82 20.80
CA THR A 4 10.64 6.86 20.74
C THR A 4 9.40 7.49 20.11
N LEU A 5 8.46 6.65 19.62
CA LEU A 5 7.18 7.10 19.10
C LEU A 5 6.33 7.80 20.19
N CYS A 6 6.43 7.34 21.45
CA CYS A 6 5.74 7.97 22.58
C CYS A 6 6.25 9.41 22.79
N ARG A 7 7.57 9.61 22.82
CA ARG A 7 8.16 10.96 22.96
C ARG A 7 7.80 11.85 21.78
N MET A 8 7.87 11.33 20.55
CA MET A 8 7.46 12.05 19.34
C MET A 8 5.99 12.53 19.45
N PHE A 9 5.10 11.65 19.90
CA PHE A 9 3.69 12.00 20.09
C PHE A 9 3.50 13.11 21.12
N GLN A 10 4.14 13.00 22.30
CA GLN A 10 4.06 14.00 23.35
C GLN A 10 4.60 15.38 22.91
N GLU A 11 5.74 15.38 22.19
CA GLU A 11 6.29 16.60 21.61
C GLU A 11 5.32 17.22 20.59
N SER A 12 4.65 16.39 19.78
CA SER A 12 3.67 16.84 18.77
C SER A 12 2.41 17.42 19.43
N VAL A 13 1.85 16.72 20.44
CA VAL A 13 0.68 17.21 21.20
C VAL A 13 1.00 18.55 21.86
N LYS A 14 2.14 18.68 22.49
CA LYS A 14 2.56 19.93 23.13
C LYS A 14 2.76 21.07 22.12
N LYS A 15 3.40 20.79 20.98
CA LYS A 15 3.76 21.80 19.98
C LYS A 15 2.57 22.25 19.15
N PHE A 16 1.64 21.35 18.84
CA PHE A 16 0.55 21.57 17.91
C PHE A 16 -0.84 21.52 18.58
N ALA A 17 -0.91 21.70 19.90
CA ALA A 17 -2.08 21.47 20.75
C ALA A 17 -3.43 21.89 20.13
N ASP A 18 -3.51 23.09 19.60
CA ASP A 18 -4.76 23.69 19.10
C ASP A 18 -4.98 23.48 17.59
N TYR A 19 -4.05 22.81 16.90
CA TYR A 19 -4.22 22.45 15.50
C TYR A 19 -5.04 21.16 15.35
N PRO A 20 -5.80 21.01 14.24
CA PRO A 20 -6.44 19.75 13.91
C PRO A 20 -5.40 18.64 13.69
N ALA A 21 -5.49 17.56 14.48
CA ALA A 21 -4.70 16.33 14.26
C ALA A 21 -5.41 15.39 13.29
N MET A 22 -6.73 15.29 13.44
CA MET A 22 -7.54 14.35 12.66
C MET A 22 -8.86 14.98 12.25
N LEU A 23 -9.43 14.49 11.14
CA LEU A 23 -10.79 14.82 10.71
C LEU A 23 -11.65 13.56 10.75
N ARG A 24 -12.75 13.62 11.50
CA ARG A 24 -13.76 12.56 11.59
C ARG A 24 -15.01 12.98 10.81
N LYS A 25 -15.58 12.07 10.04
CA LYS A 25 -16.86 12.31 9.36
C LYS A 25 -18.02 12.14 10.37
N VAL A 26 -18.80 13.20 10.59
CA VAL A 26 -19.98 13.20 11.46
C VAL A 26 -21.10 13.92 10.70
N ASP A 27 -22.26 13.30 10.60
CA ASP A 27 -23.43 13.86 9.91
C ASP A 27 -23.12 14.44 8.52
N GLY A 28 -22.33 13.68 7.74
CA GLY A 28 -21.95 14.04 6.37
C GLY A 28 -20.88 15.12 6.24
N SER A 29 -20.31 15.64 7.35
CA SER A 29 -19.28 16.68 7.34
C SER A 29 -18.04 16.25 8.13
N PHE A 30 -16.86 16.65 7.67
CA PHE A 30 -15.63 16.44 8.42
C PHE A 30 -15.55 17.39 9.62
N ARG A 31 -15.35 16.81 10.82
CA ARG A 31 -15.18 17.55 12.09
C ARG A 31 -13.76 17.33 12.60
N PRO A 32 -13.08 18.38 13.05
CA PRO A 32 -11.73 18.27 13.56
C PRO A 32 -11.70 17.63 14.97
N ILE A 33 -10.62 16.89 15.22
CA ILE A 33 -10.13 16.50 16.55
C ILE A 33 -8.75 17.15 16.65
N THR A 34 -8.53 17.99 17.66
CA THR A 34 -7.26 18.70 17.86
C THR A 34 -6.17 17.75 18.39
N TYR A 35 -4.90 18.17 18.31
CA TYR A 35 -3.79 17.42 18.93
C TYR A 35 -3.98 17.30 20.45
N ARG A 36 -4.52 18.33 21.10
CA ARG A 36 -4.86 18.30 22.53
C ARG A 36 -5.89 17.22 22.84
N GLU A 37 -7.03 17.24 22.13
CA GLU A 37 -8.09 16.23 22.31
C GLU A 37 -7.59 14.82 21.97
N MET A 38 -6.74 14.66 20.96
CA MET A 38 -6.10 13.38 20.67
C MET A 38 -5.19 12.94 21.83
N GLY A 39 -4.40 13.85 22.40
CA GLY A 39 -3.54 13.60 23.54
C GLY A 39 -4.32 13.13 24.77
N ASP A 40 -5.43 13.83 25.09
CA ASP A 40 -6.31 13.48 26.22
C ASP A 40 -6.91 12.08 26.04
N ARG A 41 -7.40 11.77 24.83
CA ARG A 41 -7.94 10.42 24.52
C ARG A 41 -6.88 9.32 24.58
N VAL A 42 -5.66 9.59 24.08
CA VAL A 42 -4.54 8.63 24.19
C VAL A 42 -4.21 8.38 25.66
N ARG A 43 -4.15 9.42 26.49
CA ARG A 43 -3.93 9.30 27.93
C ARG A 43 -5.04 8.47 28.59
N GLY A 44 -6.30 8.79 28.33
CA GLY A 44 -7.46 8.07 28.87
C GLY A 44 -7.43 6.59 28.51
N LEU A 45 -7.26 6.27 27.22
CA LEU A 45 -7.22 4.88 26.77
C LEU A 45 -5.99 4.12 27.30
N THR A 46 -4.82 4.77 27.40
CA THR A 46 -3.63 4.16 28.03
C THR A 46 -3.91 3.77 29.47
N THR A 47 -4.50 4.70 30.25
CA THR A 47 -4.85 4.46 31.66
C THR A 47 -5.85 3.31 31.79
N ALA A 48 -6.84 3.25 30.91
CA ALA A 48 -7.81 2.16 30.87
C ALA A 48 -7.16 0.81 30.53
N LEU A 49 -6.25 0.76 29.54
CA LEU A 49 -5.51 -0.46 29.20
C LEU A 49 -4.67 -0.96 30.40
N LEU A 50 -3.99 -0.05 31.12
CA LEU A 50 -3.24 -0.39 32.33
C LEU A 50 -4.17 -0.91 33.44
N SER A 51 -5.39 -0.36 33.60
CA SER A 51 -6.35 -0.77 34.62
C SER A 51 -6.93 -2.16 34.38
N ILE A 52 -7.08 -2.58 33.13
CA ILE A 52 -7.49 -3.94 32.75
C ILE A 52 -6.33 -4.96 32.72
N GLY A 53 -5.14 -4.54 33.19
CA GLY A 53 -4.00 -5.42 33.36
C GLY A 53 -3.04 -5.54 32.16
N VAL A 54 -3.12 -4.65 31.19
CA VAL A 54 -2.09 -4.56 30.13
C VAL A 54 -0.80 -4.03 30.76
N THR A 55 0.30 -4.72 30.50
CA THR A 55 1.64 -4.38 31.04
C THR A 55 2.65 -4.25 29.93
N ARG A 56 3.84 -3.68 30.26
CA ARG A 56 4.93 -3.53 29.30
C ARG A 56 5.30 -4.85 28.62
N GLY A 57 5.41 -4.82 27.32
CA GLY A 57 5.72 -5.98 26.48
C GLY A 57 4.53 -6.89 26.16
N ASP A 58 3.35 -6.64 26.72
CA ASP A 58 2.14 -7.34 26.30
C ASP A 58 1.79 -6.98 24.86
N ARG A 59 1.21 -7.94 24.12
CA ARG A 59 0.72 -7.71 22.77
C ARG A 59 -0.77 -7.38 22.84
N VAL A 60 -1.11 -6.26 22.21
CA VAL A 60 -2.51 -5.83 22.02
C VAL A 60 -2.78 -5.82 20.52
N ALA A 61 -3.71 -6.65 20.09
CA ALA A 61 -4.12 -6.73 18.69
C ALA A 61 -5.13 -5.61 18.36
N LEU A 62 -5.00 -5.06 17.16
CA LEU A 62 -5.86 -3.97 16.68
C LEU A 62 -6.38 -4.32 15.28
N MET A 63 -7.68 -4.61 15.18
CA MET A 63 -8.37 -5.01 13.95
C MET A 63 -9.46 -4.00 13.60
N SER A 64 -9.10 -3.04 12.79
CA SER A 64 -9.98 -1.92 12.38
C SER A 64 -9.55 -1.34 11.05
N GLU A 65 -10.49 -0.73 10.36
CA GLU A 65 -10.29 0.20 9.24
C GLU A 65 -9.58 1.48 9.74
N ASN A 66 -9.12 2.30 8.77
CA ASN A 66 -8.56 3.60 9.07
C ASN A 66 -9.62 4.53 9.69
N ARG A 67 -9.39 4.94 10.94
CA ARG A 67 -10.28 5.82 11.69
C ARG A 67 -9.54 6.47 12.87
N PRO A 68 -10.05 7.58 13.44
CA PRO A 68 -9.41 8.23 14.58
C PRO A 68 -9.15 7.29 15.75
N GLU A 69 -10.09 6.39 16.05
CA GLU A 69 -9.96 5.44 17.16
C GLU A 69 -8.83 4.44 16.95
N TRP A 70 -8.51 4.09 15.68
CA TRP A 70 -7.33 3.29 15.35
C TRP A 70 -6.05 4.03 15.77
N ALA A 71 -5.92 5.30 15.38
CA ALA A 71 -4.74 6.11 15.69
C ALA A 71 -4.56 6.35 17.19
N ILE A 72 -5.67 6.61 17.91
CA ILE A 72 -5.68 6.75 19.37
C ILE A 72 -5.27 5.44 20.04
N SER A 73 -5.80 4.30 19.58
CA SER A 73 -5.48 2.98 20.12
C SER A 73 -4.01 2.62 19.94
N ASP A 74 -3.45 2.89 18.73
CA ASP A 74 -2.03 2.63 18.46
C ASP A 74 -1.14 3.38 19.47
N PHE A 75 -1.32 4.69 19.60
CA PHE A 75 -0.52 5.46 20.56
C PHE A 75 -0.82 5.06 22.01
N ALA A 76 -2.05 4.71 22.37
CA ALA A 76 -2.37 4.26 23.70
C ALA A 76 -1.66 2.95 24.07
N ILE A 77 -1.62 1.99 23.14
CA ILE A 77 -0.87 0.73 23.29
C ILE A 77 0.62 1.02 23.51
N LEU A 78 1.21 1.89 22.66
CA LEU A 78 2.62 2.26 22.76
C LEU A 78 2.95 2.98 24.08
N HIS A 79 2.06 3.87 24.56
CA HIS A 79 2.24 4.59 25.81
C HIS A 79 2.11 3.69 27.05
N ALA A 80 1.35 2.59 26.96
CA ALA A 80 1.35 1.54 27.97
C ALA A 80 2.63 0.68 27.97
N GLY A 81 3.58 0.95 27.05
CA GLY A 81 4.76 0.11 26.82
C GLY A 81 4.44 -1.24 26.20
N ALA A 82 3.24 -1.40 25.68
CA ALA A 82 2.78 -2.61 25.01
C ALA A 82 3.09 -2.59 23.50
N VAL A 83 2.93 -3.73 22.86
CA VAL A 83 3.27 -3.97 21.44
C VAL A 83 2.00 -4.05 20.61
N ASN A 84 1.87 -3.21 19.59
CA ASN A 84 0.73 -3.26 18.67
C ASN A 84 0.88 -4.41 17.67
N VAL A 85 -0.17 -5.25 17.58
CA VAL A 85 -0.30 -6.29 16.54
C VAL A 85 -1.43 -5.89 15.59
N GLY A 86 -1.07 -5.25 14.47
CA GLY A 86 -2.05 -4.80 13.48
C GLY A 86 -2.63 -5.97 12.68
N ILE A 87 -3.96 -6.13 12.69
CA ILE A 87 -4.68 -7.16 11.95
C ILE A 87 -5.58 -6.49 10.90
N PHE A 88 -5.49 -6.94 9.65
CA PHE A 88 -6.38 -6.44 8.60
C PHE A 88 -7.82 -6.92 8.84
N PRO A 89 -8.82 -6.02 8.82
CA PRO A 89 -10.23 -6.39 9.02
C PRO A 89 -10.78 -7.32 7.92
N THR A 90 -10.13 -7.33 6.76
CA THR A 90 -10.49 -8.19 5.62
C THR A 90 -10.01 -9.63 5.74
N LEU A 91 -9.22 -9.97 6.77
CA LEU A 91 -8.75 -11.34 6.96
C LEU A 91 -9.88 -12.26 7.43
N PRO A 92 -9.91 -13.51 6.94
CA PRO A 92 -10.84 -14.52 7.44
C PRO A 92 -10.48 -14.93 8.88
N VAL A 93 -11.46 -15.47 9.62
CA VAL A 93 -11.35 -15.85 11.04
C VAL A 93 -10.12 -16.73 11.30
N ALA A 94 -9.84 -17.72 10.46
CA ALA A 94 -8.70 -18.62 10.64
C ALA A 94 -7.34 -17.89 10.65
N HIS A 95 -7.18 -16.82 9.88
CA HIS A 95 -5.96 -16.02 9.90
C HIS A 95 -5.87 -15.12 11.12
N VAL A 96 -7.02 -14.56 11.57
CA VAL A 96 -7.09 -13.80 12.82
C VAL A 96 -6.72 -14.69 13.99
N GLU A 97 -7.27 -15.88 14.04
CA GLU A 97 -6.98 -16.92 15.03
C GLU A 97 -5.48 -17.26 15.07
N TYR A 98 -4.88 -17.50 13.91
CA TYR A 98 -3.45 -17.75 13.82
C TYR A 98 -2.62 -16.59 14.39
N ILE A 99 -2.92 -15.33 14.00
CA ILE A 99 -2.17 -14.16 14.46
C ILE A 99 -2.32 -13.97 15.98
N ILE A 100 -3.52 -14.15 16.55
CA ILE A 100 -3.75 -14.05 17.99
C ILE A 100 -2.97 -15.13 18.73
N SER A 101 -3.01 -16.37 18.26
CA SER A 101 -2.29 -17.49 18.85
C SER A 101 -0.78 -17.33 18.80
N ASP A 102 -0.24 -17.00 17.62
CA ASP A 102 1.20 -16.86 17.42
C ASP A 102 1.76 -15.66 18.19
N SER A 103 1.11 -14.48 18.09
CA SER A 103 1.53 -13.28 18.83
C SER A 103 1.34 -13.43 20.34
N GLY A 104 0.40 -14.25 20.78
CA GLY A 104 -0.04 -14.34 22.18
C GLY A 104 -0.66 -13.02 22.66
N ALA A 105 -1.45 -12.35 21.81
CA ALA A 105 -2.13 -11.12 22.17
C ALA A 105 -3.18 -11.36 23.25
N ARG A 106 -3.12 -10.54 24.32
CA ARG A 106 -4.05 -10.64 25.46
C ARG A 106 -5.34 -9.86 25.25
N CYS A 107 -5.28 -8.79 24.45
CA CYS A 107 -6.41 -7.95 24.09
C CYS A 107 -6.55 -7.88 22.57
N LEU A 108 -7.81 -7.78 22.11
CA LEU A 108 -8.16 -7.51 20.72
C LEU A 108 -9.15 -6.35 20.66
N ILE A 109 -8.71 -5.23 20.08
CA ILE A 109 -9.54 -4.04 19.85
C ILE A 109 -10.12 -4.14 18.44
N VAL A 110 -11.46 -4.03 18.31
CA VAL A 110 -12.17 -4.21 17.03
C VAL A 110 -13.08 -3.02 16.71
N SER A 111 -13.24 -2.73 15.41
CA SER A 111 -13.96 -1.54 14.93
C SER A 111 -15.48 -1.65 14.96
N ASP A 112 -16.03 -2.71 14.39
CA ASP A 112 -17.46 -2.83 14.09
C ASP A 112 -18.03 -4.21 14.43
N GLN A 113 -19.31 -4.42 14.10
CA GLN A 113 -20.01 -5.67 14.40
C GLN A 113 -19.48 -6.89 13.62
N GLU A 114 -18.97 -6.68 12.39
CA GLU A 114 -18.36 -7.76 11.62
C GLU A 114 -17.06 -8.22 12.26
N GLN A 115 -16.21 -7.27 12.64
CA GLN A 115 -14.94 -7.58 13.30
C GLN A 115 -15.17 -8.12 14.73
N LEU A 116 -16.21 -7.64 15.42
CA LEU A 116 -16.61 -8.19 16.72
C LEU A 116 -17.03 -9.66 16.60
N ALA A 117 -17.80 -10.02 15.58
CA ALA A 117 -18.19 -11.41 15.33
C ALA A 117 -16.96 -12.33 15.13
N LYS A 118 -15.96 -11.87 14.36
CA LYS A 118 -14.69 -12.60 14.20
C LYS A 118 -13.94 -12.74 15.52
N ALA A 119 -13.87 -11.67 16.32
CA ALA A 119 -13.20 -11.69 17.62
C ALA A 119 -13.86 -12.65 18.62
N LEU A 120 -15.20 -12.71 18.63
CA LEU A 120 -15.96 -13.64 19.47
C LEU A 120 -15.68 -15.09 19.07
N ALA A 121 -15.68 -15.40 17.77
CA ALA A 121 -15.35 -16.73 17.27
C ALA A 121 -13.91 -17.16 17.65
N VAL A 122 -12.95 -16.23 17.61
CA VAL A 122 -11.57 -16.49 18.07
C VAL A 122 -11.53 -16.75 19.56
N ARG A 123 -12.26 -15.96 20.38
CA ARG A 123 -12.30 -16.11 21.84
C ARG A 123 -12.88 -17.45 22.29
N GLU A 124 -13.85 -18.02 21.56
CA GLU A 124 -14.37 -19.36 21.88
C GLU A 124 -13.26 -20.42 21.96
N LYS A 125 -12.15 -20.24 21.24
CA LYS A 125 -10.99 -21.15 21.26
C LYS A 125 -9.95 -20.77 22.31
N PHE A 126 -9.78 -19.47 22.59
CA PHE A 126 -8.68 -18.97 23.44
C PHE A 126 -9.12 -18.48 24.82
N GLY A 127 -10.41 -18.59 25.18
CA GLY A 127 -10.97 -18.34 26.51
C GLY A 127 -10.72 -16.96 27.13
N ASP A 128 -9.46 -16.63 27.39
CA ASP A 128 -9.04 -15.46 28.17
C ASP A 128 -8.78 -14.19 27.29
N LEU A 129 -9.16 -14.17 26.00
CA LEU A 129 -8.96 -13.03 25.15
C LEU A 129 -9.88 -11.87 25.56
N CYS A 130 -9.29 -10.76 26.02
CA CYS A 130 -10.01 -9.51 26.28
C CYS A 130 -10.43 -8.88 24.95
N ILE A 131 -11.72 -8.59 24.76
CA ILE A 131 -12.23 -7.93 23.57
C ILE A 131 -12.72 -6.54 23.91
N ILE A 132 -12.25 -5.53 23.16
CA ILE A 132 -12.66 -4.13 23.26
C ILE A 132 -13.31 -3.73 21.93
N SER A 133 -14.56 -3.29 21.97
CA SER A 133 -15.30 -2.87 20.78
C SER A 133 -15.40 -1.34 20.69
N MET A 134 -14.95 -0.77 19.53
CA MET A 134 -15.03 0.67 19.27
C MET A 134 -16.47 1.13 19.05
N ASN A 135 -17.29 0.30 18.41
CA ASN A 135 -18.73 0.54 18.30
C ASN A 135 -19.44 -0.16 19.46
N ALA A 136 -20.55 0.41 19.90
CA ALA A 136 -21.33 -0.21 20.98
C ALA A 136 -21.67 -1.66 20.64
N PRO A 137 -21.34 -2.63 21.52
CA PRO A 137 -21.74 -4.02 21.30
C PRO A 137 -23.27 -4.12 21.31
N ARG A 138 -23.82 -5.03 20.51
CA ARG A 138 -25.26 -5.34 20.57
C ARG A 138 -25.61 -5.99 21.91
N ASP A 139 -26.86 -5.86 22.33
CA ASP A 139 -27.37 -6.48 23.57
C ASP A 139 -27.00 -7.96 23.66
N GLY A 140 -26.47 -8.39 24.80
CA GLY A 140 -26.06 -9.78 25.06
C GLY A 140 -24.56 -10.07 25.02
N ALA A 141 -23.71 -9.09 24.76
CA ALA A 141 -22.25 -9.23 24.77
C ALA A 141 -21.64 -8.75 26.11
N GLU A 142 -22.15 -9.24 27.26
CA GLU A 142 -21.76 -8.79 28.62
C GLU A 142 -20.25 -8.88 28.93
N SER A 143 -19.51 -9.68 28.17
CA SER A 143 -18.06 -9.87 28.34
C SER A 143 -17.20 -9.08 27.34
N VAL A 144 -17.79 -8.15 26.59
CA VAL A 144 -17.08 -7.25 25.67
C VAL A 144 -16.99 -5.86 26.27
N LEU A 145 -15.78 -5.32 26.35
CA LEU A 145 -15.55 -3.98 26.89
C LEU A 145 -15.90 -2.92 25.85
N SER A 146 -16.59 -1.87 26.27
CA SER A 146 -16.89 -0.72 25.43
C SER A 146 -15.68 0.21 25.37
N TYR A 147 -15.20 0.52 24.16
CA TYR A 147 -14.12 1.46 23.94
C TYR A 147 -14.42 2.86 24.53
N GLU A 148 -15.63 3.36 24.29
CA GLU A 148 -16.06 4.69 24.79
C GLU A 148 -16.24 4.72 26.32
N ALA A 149 -16.62 3.60 26.94
CA ALA A 149 -16.67 3.50 28.39
C ALA A 149 -15.25 3.49 28.99
N LEU A 150 -14.36 2.65 28.46
CA LEU A 150 -12.96 2.60 28.87
C LEU A 150 -12.27 3.96 28.72
N LEU A 151 -12.52 4.67 27.63
CA LEU A 151 -11.96 5.99 27.38
C LEU A 151 -12.40 6.99 28.47
N ARG A 152 -13.70 7.07 28.76
CA ARG A 152 -14.25 7.96 29.81
C ARG A 152 -13.73 7.62 31.19
N ASP A 153 -13.70 6.33 31.55
CA ASP A 153 -13.22 5.87 32.84
C ASP A 153 -11.71 6.18 33.03
N GLY A 154 -10.93 6.02 31.97
CA GLY A 154 -9.51 6.36 31.96
C GLY A 154 -9.26 7.87 32.04
N GLU A 155 -10.04 8.69 31.34
CA GLU A 155 -9.96 10.16 31.44
C GLU A 155 -10.32 10.67 32.83
N ALA A 156 -11.29 10.05 33.50
CA ALA A 156 -11.73 10.41 34.85
C ALA A 156 -10.85 9.86 35.97
N SER A 157 -9.91 8.97 35.68
CA SER A 157 -9.10 8.28 36.69
C SER A 157 -8.10 9.20 37.40
N PRO A 158 -8.11 9.33 38.72
CA PRO A 158 -7.14 10.13 39.46
C PRO A 158 -5.71 9.58 39.46
N LEU A 159 -5.53 8.30 39.11
CA LEU A 159 -4.21 7.66 38.96
C LEU A 159 -3.58 7.93 37.60
N ALA A 160 -4.29 8.65 36.71
CA ALA A 160 -3.93 8.78 35.33
C ALA A 160 -2.56 9.44 35.09
N ASP A 161 -2.30 10.57 35.74
CA ASP A 161 -1.19 11.42 35.31
C ASP A 161 0.17 10.83 35.66
N HIS A 162 0.41 10.46 36.90
CA HIS A 162 1.72 9.93 37.33
C HIS A 162 2.05 8.58 36.67
N LYS A 163 1.10 7.64 36.70
CA LYS A 163 1.32 6.30 36.12
C LYS A 163 1.45 6.34 34.59
N TYR A 164 0.69 7.21 33.95
CA TYR A 164 0.80 7.46 32.51
C TYR A 164 2.19 7.99 32.14
N GLU A 165 2.67 9.05 32.84
CA GLU A 165 4.00 9.62 32.60
C GLU A 165 5.13 8.63 32.83
N GLU A 166 5.05 7.86 33.92
CA GLU A 166 6.00 6.80 34.22
C GLU A 166 6.06 5.75 33.11
N CYS A 167 4.90 5.28 32.61
CA CYS A 167 4.84 4.26 31.58
C CYS A 167 5.48 4.73 30.28
N TRP A 168 4.97 5.82 29.67
CA TRP A 168 5.46 6.22 28.37
C TRP A 168 6.90 6.76 28.40
N SER A 169 7.33 7.41 29.49
CA SER A 169 8.69 7.93 29.63
C SER A 169 9.74 6.84 29.82
N SER A 170 9.33 5.67 30.33
CA SER A 170 10.20 4.50 30.51
C SER A 170 10.40 3.68 29.22
N VAL A 171 9.63 3.94 28.16
CA VAL A 171 9.77 3.27 26.87
C VAL A 171 11.11 3.63 26.25
N ARG A 172 11.85 2.62 25.78
CA ARG A 172 13.18 2.73 25.18
C ARG A 172 13.13 2.61 23.66
N PRO A 173 14.12 3.16 22.93
CA PRO A 173 14.21 3.05 21.48
C PRO A 173 14.20 1.60 20.95
N GLU A 174 14.84 0.69 21.67
CA GLU A 174 14.95 -0.74 21.34
C GLU A 174 13.72 -1.57 21.70
N ASP A 175 12.78 -1.03 22.50
CA ASP A 175 11.53 -1.74 22.84
C ASP A 175 10.70 -1.98 21.57
N TRP A 176 9.99 -3.08 21.55
CA TRP A 176 9.10 -3.43 20.44
C TRP A 176 7.91 -2.48 20.39
N ALA A 177 7.74 -1.84 19.25
CA ALA A 177 6.56 -1.01 18.99
C ALA A 177 5.44 -1.81 18.32
N SER A 178 5.83 -2.71 17.38
CA SER A 178 4.84 -3.49 16.64
C SER A 178 5.38 -4.82 16.16
N ILE A 179 4.48 -5.80 16.04
CA ILE A 179 4.68 -7.02 15.26
C ILE A 179 3.76 -6.93 14.05
N ILE A 180 4.34 -6.89 12.84
CA ILE A 180 3.58 -6.77 11.60
C ILE A 180 3.62 -8.10 10.87
N TYR A 181 2.46 -8.75 10.75
CA TYR A 181 2.34 -10.02 10.05
C TYR A 181 2.31 -9.80 8.54
N THR A 182 3.27 -10.41 7.86
CA THR A 182 3.40 -10.36 6.40
C THR A 182 3.04 -11.71 5.81
N SER A 183 2.31 -11.70 4.69
CA SER A 183 2.07 -12.92 3.91
C SER A 183 3.36 -13.29 3.19
N GLY A 184 4.19 -14.10 3.83
CA GLY A 184 5.37 -14.69 3.21
C GLY A 184 5.00 -15.66 2.07
N THR A 185 6.02 -16.32 1.50
CA THR A 185 5.83 -17.43 0.53
C THR A 185 5.39 -18.72 1.17
N THR A 186 5.52 -18.84 2.48
CA THR A 186 5.05 -19.95 3.31
C THR A 186 3.54 -19.87 3.52
N ALA A 187 2.92 -20.98 3.90
CA ALA A 187 1.47 -21.03 4.15
C ALA A 187 1.04 -20.09 5.28
N GLU A 188 1.89 -19.88 6.28
CA GLU A 188 1.61 -19.07 7.47
C GLU A 188 2.30 -17.70 7.41
N PRO A 189 1.59 -16.60 7.82
CA PRO A 189 2.18 -15.28 7.93
C PRO A 189 3.30 -15.23 8.98
N ARG A 190 4.34 -14.41 8.72
CA ARG A 190 5.45 -14.18 9.64
C ARG A 190 5.35 -12.78 10.26
N GLY A 191 5.55 -12.69 11.56
CA GLY A 191 5.52 -11.42 12.29
C GLY A 191 6.88 -10.73 12.30
N ALA A 192 7.08 -9.66 11.54
CA ALA A 192 8.27 -8.81 11.62
C ALA A 192 8.22 -7.95 12.89
N ILE A 193 9.26 -8.00 13.72
CA ILE A 193 9.38 -7.22 14.96
C ILE A 193 10.01 -5.87 14.64
N LEU A 194 9.26 -4.80 14.88
CA LEU A 194 9.72 -3.43 14.69
C LEU A 194 9.78 -2.68 16.02
N SER A 195 10.93 -2.09 16.32
CA SER A 195 11.16 -1.28 17.52
C SER A 195 10.69 0.17 17.32
N HIS A 196 10.63 0.93 18.41
CA HIS A 196 10.42 2.38 18.33
C HIS A 196 11.49 3.06 17.48
N GLN A 197 12.76 2.66 17.63
CA GLN A 197 13.87 3.21 16.86
C GLN A 197 13.71 2.98 15.35
N ASN A 198 13.24 1.80 14.94
CA ASN A 198 13.04 1.51 13.53
C ASN A 198 12.09 2.52 12.88
N PHE A 199 10.94 2.79 13.50
CA PHE A 199 9.99 3.80 13.00
C PHE A 199 10.53 5.23 13.12
N VAL A 200 11.18 5.57 14.24
CA VAL A 200 11.73 6.90 14.47
C VAL A 200 12.82 7.24 13.44
N SER A 201 13.72 6.32 13.13
CA SER A 201 14.74 6.51 12.10
C SER A 201 14.12 6.80 10.74
N ASN A 202 13.05 6.08 10.42
CA ASN A 202 12.34 6.15 9.14
C ASN A 202 11.63 7.52 8.96
N TYR A 203 10.75 7.93 9.89
CA TYR A 203 10.08 9.22 9.74
C TYR A 203 11.04 10.40 9.87
N SER A 204 12.09 10.29 10.68
CA SER A 204 13.08 11.34 10.86
C SER A 204 13.84 11.65 9.58
N THR A 205 14.13 10.63 8.78
CA THR A 205 14.78 10.79 7.48
C THR A 205 13.78 11.23 6.40
N ALA A 206 12.58 10.64 6.38
CA ALA A 206 11.54 11.00 5.44
C ALA A 206 11.17 12.49 5.52
N ARG A 207 11.06 13.06 6.73
CA ARG A 207 10.77 14.49 6.92
C ARG A 207 11.84 15.45 6.40
N LYS A 208 13.08 15.00 6.24
CA LYS A 208 14.17 15.81 5.64
C LYS A 208 14.08 15.86 4.12
N VAL A 209 13.57 14.77 3.50
CA VAL A 209 13.52 14.61 2.05
C VAL A 209 12.19 15.09 1.48
N LEU A 210 11.09 14.80 2.18
CA LEU A 210 9.74 15.11 1.72
C LEU A 210 9.34 16.51 2.21
N THR A 211 8.82 17.33 1.28
CA THR A 211 8.48 18.74 1.52
C THR A 211 7.09 18.90 2.16
N PHE A 212 6.94 18.42 3.39
CA PHE A 212 5.73 18.65 4.18
C PHE A 212 5.75 20.01 4.88
N GLN A 213 4.57 20.55 5.14
CA GLN A 213 4.39 21.80 5.89
C GLN A 213 3.45 21.56 7.06
N GLN A 214 3.65 22.31 8.14
CA GLN A 214 2.70 22.31 9.26
C GLN A 214 1.31 22.73 8.77
N GLY A 215 0.27 22.02 9.21
CA GLY A 215 -1.11 22.27 8.79
C GLY A 215 -1.49 21.66 7.43
N ASP A 216 -0.56 20.94 6.79
CA ASP A 216 -0.94 20.13 5.63
C ASP A 216 -2.02 19.11 5.99
N THR A 217 -2.90 18.85 5.06
CA THR A 217 -3.94 17.82 5.22
C THR A 217 -3.65 16.67 4.28
N LEU A 218 -3.69 15.46 4.80
CA LEU A 218 -3.65 14.24 3.99
C LEU A 218 -4.99 13.52 4.05
N LEU A 219 -5.27 12.72 3.04
CA LEU A 219 -6.41 11.81 3.02
C LEU A 219 -5.88 10.37 3.14
N SER A 220 -6.11 9.77 4.31
CA SER A 220 -5.64 8.43 4.64
C SER A 220 -6.63 7.37 4.16
N PHE A 221 -6.17 6.48 3.30
CA PHE A 221 -6.93 5.33 2.85
C PHE A 221 -6.07 4.05 2.77
N VAL A 222 -4.74 4.17 2.69
CA VAL A 222 -3.85 3.01 2.78
C VAL A 222 -3.98 2.40 4.18
N PRO A 223 -4.23 1.09 4.30
CA PRO A 223 -4.48 0.48 5.61
C PRO A 223 -3.38 0.77 6.64
N LEU A 224 -3.75 1.29 7.80
CA LEU A 224 -2.82 1.57 8.91
C LEU A 224 -2.25 0.29 9.56
N ASN A 225 -2.90 -0.85 9.32
CA ASN A 225 -2.37 -2.16 9.70
C ASN A 225 -1.17 -2.59 8.83
N HIS A 226 -0.99 -1.94 7.67
CA HIS A 226 0.19 -2.09 6.82
C HIS A 226 1.26 -1.08 7.22
N VAL A 227 2.52 -1.49 7.27
CA VAL A 227 3.64 -0.63 7.68
C VAL A 227 3.74 0.65 6.85
N PHE A 228 3.43 0.62 5.54
CA PHE A 228 3.45 1.78 4.67
C PHE A 228 2.41 2.83 5.09
N GLY A 229 1.15 2.43 5.23
CA GLY A 229 0.09 3.31 5.72
C GLY A 229 0.40 3.84 7.12
N ARG A 230 0.87 2.98 8.04
CA ARG A 230 1.25 3.35 9.40
C ARG A 230 2.36 4.41 9.42
N MET A 231 3.37 4.28 8.56
CA MET A 231 4.44 5.28 8.49
C MET A 231 3.97 6.59 7.84
N VAL A 232 3.37 6.51 6.63
CA VAL A 232 3.14 7.68 5.78
C VAL A 232 1.84 8.40 6.12
N ASP A 233 0.80 7.66 6.56
CA ASP A 233 -0.52 8.22 6.89
C ASP A 233 -0.73 8.40 8.41
N HIS A 234 0.24 8.02 9.27
CA HIS A 234 0.06 8.10 10.71
C HIS A 234 1.28 8.73 11.43
N TYR A 235 2.43 8.03 11.54
CA TYR A 235 3.55 8.57 12.33
C TYR A 235 4.17 9.82 11.73
N LEU A 236 4.45 9.82 10.44
CA LEU A 236 5.07 10.95 9.75
C LEU A 236 4.20 12.22 9.84
N PRO A 237 2.90 12.22 9.46
CA PRO A 237 2.06 13.41 9.56
C PRO A 237 1.90 13.92 11.00
N ILE A 238 1.72 13.04 11.99
CA ILE A 238 1.64 13.45 13.40
C ILE A 238 2.93 14.15 13.84
N SER A 239 4.11 13.65 13.44
CA SER A 239 5.40 14.28 13.76
C SER A 239 5.59 15.67 13.17
N LEU A 240 4.80 16.04 12.15
CA LEU A 240 4.89 17.28 11.39
C LEU A 240 3.80 18.30 11.74
N GLY A 241 2.82 17.95 12.57
CA GLY A 241 1.67 18.80 12.84
C GLY A 241 0.69 18.88 11.66
N SER A 242 0.62 17.83 10.86
CA SER A 242 -0.34 17.70 9.75
C SER A 242 -1.69 17.20 10.26
N THR A 243 -2.72 17.36 9.44
CA THR A 243 -4.09 16.89 9.70
C THR A 243 -4.38 15.64 8.90
N ILE A 244 -4.85 14.57 9.54
CA ILE A 244 -5.20 13.31 8.90
C ILE A 244 -6.72 13.24 8.71
N ALA A 245 -7.21 13.22 7.47
CA ALA A 245 -8.60 12.91 7.15
C ALA A 245 -8.73 11.44 6.78
N TYR A 246 -9.66 10.73 7.39
CA TYR A 246 -9.89 9.32 7.11
C TYR A 246 -11.00 9.14 6.07
N VAL A 247 -10.73 8.31 5.06
CA VAL A 247 -11.72 7.95 4.03
C VAL A 247 -12.82 7.09 4.66
N GLU A 248 -14.09 7.41 4.36
CA GLU A 248 -15.23 6.63 4.86
C GLU A 248 -15.22 5.18 4.34
N ASN A 249 -14.96 5.02 3.05
CA ASN A 249 -14.77 3.75 2.35
C ASN A 249 -14.29 4.04 0.92
N LEU A 250 -13.81 3.01 0.20
CA LEU A 250 -13.29 3.16 -1.16
C LEU A 250 -14.32 3.72 -2.16
N ARG A 251 -15.61 3.41 -1.99
CA ARG A 251 -16.68 3.94 -2.88
C ARG A 251 -16.85 5.45 -2.72
N ARG A 252 -16.54 6.00 -1.56
CA ARG A 252 -16.62 7.43 -1.24
C ARG A 252 -15.32 8.20 -1.47
N LEU A 253 -14.23 7.50 -1.82
CA LEU A 253 -12.90 8.09 -1.95
C LEU A 253 -12.90 9.36 -2.82
N ARG A 254 -13.51 9.32 -4.01
CA ARG A 254 -13.61 10.48 -4.91
C ARG A 254 -14.32 11.68 -4.24
N GLN A 255 -15.41 11.41 -3.55
CA GLN A 255 -16.15 12.45 -2.83
C GLN A 255 -15.31 13.03 -1.69
N ASN A 256 -14.65 12.15 -0.91
CA ASN A 256 -13.80 12.59 0.20
C ASN A 256 -12.59 13.40 -0.28
N ILE A 257 -11.99 13.07 -1.45
CA ILE A 257 -10.93 13.89 -2.06
C ILE A 257 -11.46 15.32 -2.33
N GLN A 258 -12.65 15.45 -2.93
CA GLN A 258 -13.25 16.75 -3.25
C GLN A 258 -13.60 17.57 -2.00
N GLU A 259 -14.02 16.92 -0.92
CA GLU A 259 -14.36 17.55 0.35
C GLU A 259 -13.13 18.00 1.14
N VAL A 260 -12.09 17.16 1.20
CA VAL A 260 -10.89 17.38 2.00
C VAL A 260 -9.88 18.25 1.27
N ARG A 261 -9.74 18.11 -0.04
CA ARG A 261 -8.72 18.76 -0.88
C ARG A 261 -7.32 18.60 -0.30
N PRO A 262 -6.78 17.36 -0.29
CA PRO A 262 -5.55 17.04 0.41
C PRO A 262 -4.33 17.68 -0.22
N HIS A 263 -3.28 17.93 0.58
CA HIS A 263 -1.99 18.43 0.12
C HIS A 263 -1.08 17.30 -0.36
N TYR A 264 -1.27 16.09 0.15
CA TYR A 264 -0.60 14.87 -0.31
C TYR A 264 -1.45 13.64 0.00
N MET A 265 -1.18 12.55 -0.71
CA MET A 265 -1.86 11.27 -0.52
C MET A 265 -0.86 10.14 -0.70
N ALA A 266 -0.83 9.20 0.26
CA ALA A 266 -0.25 7.89 0.01
C ALA A 266 -1.18 7.10 -0.91
N VAL A 267 -0.62 6.40 -1.88
CA VAL A 267 -1.40 5.66 -2.89
C VAL A 267 -0.72 4.33 -3.22
N VAL A 268 -1.54 3.39 -3.66
CA VAL A 268 -1.05 2.17 -4.32
C VAL A 268 -1.23 2.31 -5.83
N PRO A 269 -0.38 1.68 -6.67
CA PRO A 269 -0.42 1.85 -8.12
C PRO A 269 -1.82 1.64 -8.72
N ARG A 270 -2.53 0.62 -8.29
CA ARG A 270 -3.87 0.31 -8.80
C ARG A 270 -4.87 1.47 -8.67
N LEU A 271 -4.77 2.26 -7.61
CA LEU A 271 -5.64 3.43 -7.45
C LEU A 271 -5.34 4.51 -8.50
N LEU A 272 -4.05 4.74 -8.80
CA LEU A 272 -3.64 5.70 -9.83
C LEU A 272 -4.13 5.26 -11.21
N GLU A 273 -3.99 3.97 -11.54
CA GLU A 273 -4.50 3.40 -12.78
C GLU A 273 -6.01 3.58 -12.93
N MET A 274 -6.79 3.28 -11.88
CA MET A 274 -8.24 3.51 -11.86
C MET A 274 -8.60 4.98 -12.07
N PHE A 275 -7.86 5.91 -11.47
CA PHE A 275 -8.07 7.35 -11.67
C PHE A 275 -7.74 7.75 -13.11
N GLU A 276 -6.64 7.29 -13.67
CA GLU A 276 -6.23 7.53 -15.04
C GLU A 276 -7.27 7.01 -16.03
N GLU A 277 -7.72 5.76 -15.88
CA GLU A 277 -8.75 5.14 -16.70
C GLU A 277 -10.07 5.93 -16.65
N GLY A 278 -10.51 6.29 -15.44
CA GLY A 278 -11.72 7.09 -15.23
C GLY A 278 -11.63 8.46 -15.89
N LEU A 279 -10.47 9.11 -15.84
CA LEU A 279 -10.23 10.41 -16.49
C LEU A 279 -10.21 10.27 -18.02
N LYS A 280 -9.50 9.29 -18.56
CA LYS A 280 -9.47 9.00 -20.00
C LYS A 280 -10.88 8.74 -20.55
N ALA A 281 -11.68 7.92 -19.82
CA ALA A 281 -13.08 7.66 -20.18
C ALA A 281 -13.97 8.92 -20.12
N ALA A 282 -13.72 9.83 -19.18
CA ALA A 282 -14.42 11.10 -19.13
C ALA A 282 -14.04 12.03 -20.30
N PHE A 283 -12.77 12.03 -20.70
CA PHE A 283 -12.29 12.84 -21.84
C PHE A 283 -12.91 12.42 -23.17
N THR A 284 -13.17 11.14 -23.39
CA THR A 284 -13.82 10.66 -24.63
C THR A 284 -15.26 11.16 -24.78
N LYS A 285 -15.93 11.50 -23.66
CA LYS A 285 -17.30 12.02 -23.66
C LYS A 285 -17.37 13.55 -23.88
N GLU A 286 -16.24 14.24 -23.87
CA GLU A 286 -16.20 15.70 -24.08
C GLU A 286 -16.38 16.02 -25.58
N PRO A 287 -16.86 17.24 -25.94
CA PRO A 287 -16.94 17.70 -27.34
C PRO A 287 -15.56 17.63 -28.04
N ARG A 288 -15.54 17.34 -29.34
CA ARG A 288 -14.31 17.15 -30.13
C ARG A 288 -13.27 18.28 -29.98
N VAL A 289 -13.72 19.53 -29.85
CA VAL A 289 -12.82 20.70 -29.64
C VAL A 289 -12.11 20.58 -28.29
N ARG A 290 -12.83 20.20 -27.24
CA ARG A 290 -12.25 20.00 -25.90
C ARG A 290 -11.32 18.79 -25.88
N GLN A 291 -11.67 17.70 -26.57
CA GLN A 291 -10.79 16.55 -26.70
C GLN A 291 -9.43 16.94 -27.32
N LYS A 292 -9.44 17.73 -28.40
CA LYS A 292 -8.21 18.24 -29.03
C LYS A 292 -7.41 19.14 -28.08
N LEU A 293 -8.08 19.99 -27.31
CA LEU A 293 -7.41 20.86 -26.32
C LEU A 293 -6.78 20.03 -25.19
N ILE A 294 -7.48 19.01 -24.69
CA ILE A 294 -6.96 18.09 -23.68
C ILE A 294 -5.75 17.33 -24.24
N ALA A 295 -5.85 16.74 -25.42
CA ALA A 295 -4.75 16.02 -26.07
C ALA A 295 -3.50 16.91 -26.25
N TRP A 296 -3.69 18.16 -26.70
CA TRP A 296 -2.60 19.14 -26.80
C TRP A 296 -1.97 19.45 -25.44
N ALA A 297 -2.79 19.61 -24.39
CA ALA A 297 -2.29 19.88 -23.04
C ALA A 297 -1.44 18.73 -22.52
N PHE A 298 -1.91 17.48 -22.67
CA PHE A 298 -1.15 16.29 -22.27
C PHE A 298 0.13 16.12 -23.07
N SER A 299 0.12 16.35 -24.40
CA SER A 299 1.33 16.32 -25.22
C SER A 299 2.37 17.35 -24.73
N SER A 300 1.92 18.57 -24.39
CA SER A 300 2.79 19.61 -23.85
C SER A 300 3.33 19.28 -22.46
N GLY A 301 2.53 18.60 -21.64
CA GLY A 301 2.92 18.15 -20.30
C GLY A 301 3.95 17.03 -20.34
N ARG A 302 3.75 16.00 -21.17
CA ARG A 302 4.69 14.88 -21.36
C ARG A 302 6.04 15.35 -21.89
N ALA A 303 6.06 16.22 -22.91
CA ALA A 303 7.30 16.81 -23.43
C ALA A 303 8.12 17.52 -22.33
N MET A 304 7.44 18.13 -21.33
CA MET A 304 8.11 18.75 -20.18
C MET A 304 8.75 17.70 -19.26
N VAL A 305 8.06 16.59 -19.01
CA VAL A 305 8.56 15.49 -18.17
C VAL A 305 9.80 14.85 -18.80
N GLU A 306 9.78 14.59 -20.12
CA GLU A 306 10.90 14.03 -20.88
C GLU A 306 12.14 14.95 -20.81
N VAL A 307 11.96 16.27 -20.98
CA VAL A 307 13.08 17.22 -20.92
C VAL A 307 13.63 17.35 -19.50
N GLN A 308 12.78 17.32 -18.47
CA GLN A 308 13.25 17.36 -17.07
C GLN A 308 14.10 16.14 -16.69
N ALA A 309 13.91 15.02 -17.37
CA ALA A 309 14.70 13.81 -17.17
C ALA A 309 16.13 13.92 -17.74
N GLY A 310 16.42 14.83 -18.69
CA GLY A 310 17.71 14.84 -19.37
C GLY A 310 18.25 16.20 -19.87
N GLY A 311 17.58 17.35 -19.62
CA GLY A 311 18.05 18.60 -20.23
C GLY A 311 17.43 19.89 -19.71
N SER A 312 17.84 21.03 -20.29
CA SER A 312 17.28 22.35 -20.01
C SER A 312 15.97 22.57 -20.77
N VAL A 313 14.96 23.05 -20.06
CA VAL A 313 13.65 23.36 -20.64
C VAL A 313 13.71 24.67 -21.42
N GLY A 314 13.42 24.62 -22.73
CA GLY A 314 13.37 25.82 -23.57
C GLY A 314 12.16 26.72 -23.25
N PRO A 315 12.25 28.05 -23.46
CA PRO A 315 11.22 29.02 -23.09
C PRO A 315 9.87 28.77 -23.79
N LEU A 316 9.89 28.23 -25.01
CA LEU A 316 8.66 27.90 -25.74
C LEU A 316 7.87 26.78 -25.09
N LEU A 317 8.56 25.72 -24.62
CA LEU A 317 7.93 24.60 -23.93
C LEU A 317 7.37 25.04 -22.58
N THR A 318 8.11 25.86 -21.83
CA THR A 318 7.64 26.47 -20.57
C THR A 318 6.35 27.26 -20.79
N ARG A 319 6.27 28.07 -21.85
CA ARG A 319 5.07 28.85 -22.19
C ARG A 319 3.89 27.95 -22.59
N LYS A 320 4.13 26.91 -23.40
CA LYS A 320 3.09 25.91 -23.75
C LYS A 320 2.57 25.20 -22.49
N ARG A 321 3.46 24.80 -21.60
CA ARG A 321 3.09 24.16 -20.32
C ARG A 321 2.26 25.09 -19.43
N TRP A 322 2.61 26.35 -19.31
CA TRP A 322 1.85 27.34 -18.56
C TRP A 322 0.43 27.52 -19.14
N LEU A 323 0.31 27.60 -20.48
CA LEU A 323 -1.00 27.68 -21.14
C LEU A 323 -1.83 26.40 -20.92
N ALA A 324 -1.23 25.23 -21.05
CA ALA A 324 -1.87 23.95 -20.81
C ALA A 324 -2.37 23.84 -19.36
N ASP A 325 -1.59 24.30 -18.40
CA ASP A 325 -1.99 24.35 -17.00
C ASP A 325 -3.19 25.28 -16.79
N ARG A 326 -3.13 26.50 -17.30
CA ARG A 326 -4.18 27.52 -17.11
C ARG A 326 -5.52 27.14 -17.78
N LEU A 327 -5.46 26.54 -18.97
CA LEU A 327 -6.66 26.23 -19.77
C LEU A 327 -7.29 24.90 -19.42
N VAL A 328 -6.48 23.88 -19.02
CA VAL A 328 -6.92 22.51 -18.85
C VAL A 328 -6.64 22.00 -17.42
N PHE A 329 -5.35 21.89 -17.04
CA PHE A 329 -4.98 21.11 -15.86
C PHE A 329 -5.42 21.72 -14.54
N ARG A 330 -5.33 23.04 -14.38
CA ARG A 330 -5.80 23.74 -13.18
C ARG A 330 -7.29 23.48 -12.91
N ARG A 331 -8.12 23.58 -13.98
CA ARG A 331 -9.56 23.31 -13.87
C ARG A 331 -9.85 21.84 -13.57
N LEU A 332 -9.04 20.94 -14.17
CA LEU A 332 -9.19 19.52 -13.94
C LEU A 332 -8.84 19.15 -12.49
N ARG A 333 -7.69 19.64 -11.98
CA ARG A 333 -7.31 19.44 -10.57
C ARG A 333 -8.36 20.00 -9.59
N ASP A 334 -8.90 21.19 -9.86
CA ASP A 334 -9.95 21.78 -9.03
C ASP A 334 -11.22 20.91 -9.00
N ARG A 335 -11.70 20.44 -10.15
CA ARG A 335 -12.86 19.53 -10.24
C ARG A 335 -12.66 18.20 -9.53
N LEU A 336 -11.42 17.73 -9.46
CA LEU A 336 -11.06 16.50 -8.77
C LEU A 336 -10.83 16.70 -7.26
N GLY A 337 -10.73 17.95 -6.79
CA GLY A 337 -10.32 18.26 -5.42
C GLY A 337 -8.82 18.07 -5.18
N LEU A 338 -8.02 18.08 -6.26
CA LEU A 338 -6.56 17.88 -6.23
C LEU A 338 -5.78 19.19 -6.50
N ASP A 339 -6.45 20.34 -6.41
CA ASP A 339 -5.87 21.66 -6.66
C ASP A 339 -4.80 22.06 -5.65
N ARG A 340 -4.86 21.52 -4.42
CA ARG A 340 -3.89 21.72 -3.35
C ARG A 340 -2.84 20.62 -3.28
N LEU A 341 -3.03 19.52 -4.04
CA LEU A 341 -2.14 18.35 -4.01
C LEU A 341 -0.77 18.72 -4.60
N ARG A 342 0.26 18.49 -3.82
CA ARG A 342 1.66 18.71 -4.22
C ARG A 342 2.28 17.47 -4.82
N PHE A 343 1.95 16.29 -4.30
CA PHE A 343 2.43 15.00 -4.79
C PHE A 343 1.56 13.84 -4.31
N PHE A 344 1.62 12.75 -5.06
CA PHE A 344 1.27 11.42 -4.56
C PHE A 344 2.52 10.72 -4.05
N PHE A 345 2.39 9.93 -2.99
CA PHE A 345 3.45 9.05 -2.52
C PHE A 345 3.05 7.60 -2.80
N ALA A 346 3.68 6.99 -3.79
CA ALA A 346 3.36 5.64 -4.23
C ALA A 346 4.34 4.62 -3.65
N GLY A 347 3.81 3.51 -3.16
CA GLY A 347 4.61 2.42 -2.60
C GLY A 347 3.91 1.07 -2.69
N GLY A 348 4.69 0.04 -2.43
CA GLY A 348 4.19 -1.33 -2.33
C GLY A 348 4.20 -2.13 -3.63
N ALA A 349 4.15 -1.50 -4.81
CA ALA A 349 4.32 -2.11 -6.13
C ALA A 349 4.81 -1.04 -7.11
N PRO A 350 5.39 -1.42 -8.27
CA PRO A 350 5.81 -0.45 -9.29
C PRO A 350 4.61 0.25 -9.92
N VAL A 351 4.79 1.53 -10.25
CA VAL A 351 3.84 2.31 -11.05
C VAL A 351 4.24 2.23 -12.53
N SER A 352 3.28 2.07 -13.43
CA SER A 352 3.58 2.06 -14.86
C SER A 352 4.14 3.42 -15.30
N ARG A 353 5.08 3.41 -16.27
CA ARG A 353 5.66 4.63 -16.81
C ARG A 353 4.60 5.58 -17.38
N ASP A 354 3.60 5.04 -18.07
CA ASP A 354 2.50 5.81 -18.65
C ASP A 354 1.70 6.54 -17.57
N THR A 355 1.40 5.89 -16.45
CA THR A 355 0.72 6.48 -15.30
C THR A 355 1.56 7.59 -14.66
N LEU A 356 2.86 7.34 -14.47
CA LEU A 356 3.79 8.37 -13.96
C LEU A 356 3.82 9.61 -14.86
N GLU A 357 3.93 9.44 -16.17
CA GLU A 357 3.93 10.52 -17.15
C GLU A 357 2.57 11.24 -17.20
N PHE A 358 1.46 10.50 -17.10
CA PHE A 358 0.11 11.05 -17.12
C PHE A 358 -0.12 12.04 -15.97
N PHE A 359 0.14 11.62 -14.73
CA PHE A 359 -0.06 12.48 -13.57
C PHE A 359 0.99 13.61 -13.51
N SER A 360 2.24 13.34 -13.86
CA SER A 360 3.28 14.37 -13.93
C SER A 360 2.95 15.45 -14.98
N ALA A 361 2.39 15.07 -16.13
CA ALA A 361 1.90 15.99 -17.13
C ALA A 361 0.80 16.92 -16.58
N MET A 362 -0.04 16.43 -15.70
CA MET A 362 -1.06 17.22 -15.00
C MET A 362 -0.49 18.13 -13.89
N GLY A 363 0.80 18.03 -13.58
CA GLY A 363 1.42 18.73 -12.45
C GLY A 363 1.14 18.08 -11.09
N LEU A 364 0.86 16.79 -11.09
CA LEU A 364 0.64 15.94 -9.92
C LEU A 364 1.74 14.87 -9.89
N PRO A 365 2.96 15.20 -9.45
CA PRO A 365 4.07 14.25 -9.46
C PRO A 365 3.79 13.08 -8.51
N ILE A 366 4.24 11.89 -8.92
CA ILE A 366 4.21 10.68 -8.11
C ILE A 366 5.62 10.42 -7.63
N MET A 367 5.81 10.40 -6.32
CA MET A 367 7.07 10.01 -5.69
C MET A 367 6.99 8.52 -5.37
N GLU A 368 7.75 7.73 -6.11
CA GLU A 368 7.86 6.30 -5.83
C GLU A 368 8.82 6.07 -4.68
N GLY A 369 8.41 5.25 -3.71
CA GLY A 369 9.22 4.79 -2.61
C GLY A 369 9.31 3.27 -2.58
N TYR A 370 10.47 2.77 -2.16
CA TYR A 370 10.73 1.36 -1.97
C TYR A 370 10.96 1.01 -0.52
N GLY A 371 10.49 -0.17 -0.16
CA GLY A 371 10.74 -0.78 1.13
C GLY A 371 9.82 -1.95 1.43
N LEU A 372 10.03 -2.54 2.59
CA LEU A 372 9.44 -3.77 3.06
C LEU A 372 8.89 -3.57 4.48
N SER A 373 8.07 -4.49 4.96
CA SER A 373 7.71 -4.52 6.38
C SER A 373 8.95 -4.66 7.26
N GLU A 374 9.90 -5.43 6.81
CA GLU A 374 11.19 -5.71 7.44
C GLU A 374 12.13 -4.48 7.47
N THR A 375 11.78 -3.36 6.78
CA THR A 375 12.55 -2.12 6.74
C THR A 375 11.80 -0.88 7.24
N SER A 376 10.63 -1.01 7.87
CA SER A 376 9.86 -0.02 8.69
C SER A 376 9.23 1.20 8.01
N PRO A 377 8.80 1.27 6.76
CA PRO A 377 9.10 0.44 5.59
C PRO A 377 10.21 1.00 4.69
N LEU A 378 10.56 2.30 4.83
CA LEU A 378 11.24 3.07 3.78
C LEU A 378 12.74 2.75 3.69
N VAL A 379 13.19 2.39 2.50
CA VAL A 379 14.60 2.22 2.12
C VAL A 379 15.05 3.36 1.22
N SER A 380 14.25 3.67 0.18
CA SER A 380 14.56 4.74 -0.78
C SER A 380 13.31 5.47 -1.24
N VAL A 381 13.49 6.65 -1.82
CA VAL A 381 12.42 7.45 -2.43
C VAL A 381 12.97 8.32 -3.56
N ASN A 382 12.15 8.55 -4.57
CA ASN A 382 12.38 9.59 -5.56
C ASN A 382 12.12 10.96 -4.91
N PRO A 383 13.16 11.80 -4.71
CA PRO A 383 12.99 13.06 -4.00
C PRO A 383 12.25 14.10 -4.87
N PRO A 384 11.52 15.05 -4.25
CA PRO A 384 10.85 16.12 -4.99
C PRO A 384 11.83 16.91 -5.86
N GLY A 385 11.46 17.18 -7.11
CA GLY A 385 12.28 17.92 -8.07
C GLY A 385 13.47 17.15 -8.66
N ARG A 386 13.69 15.89 -8.27
CA ARG A 386 14.72 15.00 -8.81
C ARG A 386 14.18 13.59 -9.04
N ILE A 387 12.94 13.49 -9.51
CA ILE A 387 12.30 12.20 -9.82
C ILE A 387 12.95 11.63 -11.08
N ARG A 388 13.49 10.42 -10.99
CA ARG A 388 14.00 9.64 -12.13
C ARG A 388 13.01 8.51 -12.41
N LEU A 389 12.24 8.63 -13.47
CA LEU A 389 11.24 7.63 -13.85
C LEU A 389 11.88 6.25 -14.07
N GLY A 390 11.20 5.20 -13.62
CA GLY A 390 11.69 3.83 -13.69
C GLY A 390 12.64 3.45 -12.54
N THR A 391 12.84 4.35 -11.56
CA THR A 391 13.60 4.08 -10.34
C THR A 391 12.73 4.29 -9.11
N VAL A 392 13.12 3.70 -8.00
CA VAL A 392 12.54 3.96 -6.68
C VAL A 392 13.34 4.98 -5.86
N GLY A 393 14.16 5.76 -6.57
CA GLY A 393 14.92 6.88 -6.01
C GLY A 393 16.22 6.48 -5.33
N ARG A 394 16.65 7.32 -4.41
CA ARG A 394 17.91 7.14 -3.66
C ARG A 394 17.65 6.61 -2.26
N PRO A 395 18.56 5.77 -1.71
CA PRO A 395 18.50 5.37 -0.31
C PRO A 395 18.44 6.57 0.63
N PHE A 396 17.69 6.41 1.71
CA PHE A 396 17.65 7.42 2.77
C PHE A 396 18.99 7.56 3.49
N GLU A 397 19.24 8.73 4.05
CA GLU A 397 20.42 8.97 4.90
C GLU A 397 20.44 7.98 6.08
N GLY A 398 21.56 7.28 6.27
CA GLY A 398 21.72 6.25 7.29
C GLY A 398 21.20 4.86 6.90
N VAL A 399 20.70 4.70 5.67
CA VAL A 399 20.35 3.41 5.10
C VAL A 399 21.37 3.05 4.02
N GLU A 400 22.06 1.94 4.21
CA GLU A 400 23.01 1.41 3.26
C GLU A 400 22.32 0.39 2.36
N VAL A 401 22.64 0.43 1.06
CA VAL A 401 22.11 -0.49 0.06
C VAL A 401 23.26 -1.00 -0.81
N LYS A 402 23.36 -2.32 -0.99
CA LYS A 402 24.28 -2.95 -1.93
C LYS A 402 23.58 -4.05 -2.71
N LEU A 403 24.19 -4.51 -3.78
CA LEU A 403 23.74 -5.68 -4.54
C LEU A 403 24.63 -6.88 -4.21
N ALA A 404 24.02 -8.03 -4.01
CA ALA A 404 24.71 -9.31 -3.96
C ALA A 404 25.11 -9.75 -5.39
N ASP A 405 25.94 -10.80 -5.52
CA ASP A 405 26.43 -11.31 -6.81
C ASP A 405 25.31 -11.74 -7.77
N ASP A 406 24.17 -12.15 -7.24
CA ASP A 406 22.99 -12.54 -8.02
C ASP A 406 22.03 -11.39 -8.31
N GLY A 407 22.39 -10.15 -7.91
CA GLY A 407 21.60 -8.95 -8.10
C GLY A 407 20.56 -8.69 -7.00
N GLU A 408 20.55 -9.50 -5.93
CA GLU A 408 19.66 -9.26 -4.79
C GLU A 408 20.04 -7.96 -4.07
N ILE A 409 19.03 -7.15 -3.75
CA ILE A 409 19.18 -5.94 -2.96
C ILE A 409 19.36 -6.31 -1.49
N LEU A 410 20.47 -5.90 -0.91
CA LEU A 410 20.74 -6.01 0.52
C LEU A 410 20.64 -4.64 1.18
N VAL A 411 20.01 -4.60 2.35
CA VAL A 411 19.76 -3.34 3.11
C VAL A 411 20.33 -3.45 4.51
N ARG A 412 21.03 -2.41 4.96
CA ARG A 412 21.51 -2.27 6.34
C ARG A 412 21.19 -0.88 6.87
N GLY A 413 20.70 -0.78 8.10
CA GLY A 413 20.39 0.50 8.71
C GLY A 413 19.49 0.38 9.94
N PRO A 414 19.25 1.49 10.63
CA PRO A 414 18.42 1.52 11.83
C PRO A 414 16.93 1.25 11.54
N ASN A 415 16.53 1.20 10.27
CA ASN A 415 15.20 0.87 9.79
C ASN A 415 14.96 -0.65 9.66
N VAL A 416 16.01 -1.47 9.72
CA VAL A 416 15.90 -2.94 9.59
C VAL A 416 15.29 -3.54 10.86
N MET A 417 14.34 -4.45 10.70
CA MET A 417 13.64 -5.15 11.78
C MET A 417 14.60 -5.86 12.76
N GLN A 418 14.15 -6.15 13.96
CA GLN A 418 14.91 -6.97 14.92
C GLN A 418 14.92 -8.46 14.59
N GLY A 419 14.01 -8.91 13.73
CA GLY A 419 13.85 -10.29 13.28
C GLY A 419 12.39 -10.70 13.18
N TYR A 420 12.16 -11.98 12.88
CA TYR A 420 10.83 -12.57 12.85
C TYR A 420 10.46 -13.16 14.21
N TYR A 421 9.26 -12.84 14.68
CA TYR A 421 8.75 -13.28 15.98
C TYR A 421 8.67 -14.81 16.06
N LYS A 422 9.30 -15.40 17.08
CA LYS A 422 9.43 -16.86 17.28
C LYS A 422 10.01 -17.65 16.09
N ARG A 423 10.77 -17.01 15.20
CA ARG A 423 11.35 -17.63 14.00
C ARG A 423 12.85 -17.33 13.92
N ALA A 424 13.63 -17.88 14.85
CA ALA A 424 15.07 -17.59 14.97
C ALA A 424 15.87 -18.00 13.72
N GLU A 425 15.59 -19.17 13.13
CA GLU A 425 16.31 -19.66 11.96
C GLU A 425 15.97 -18.82 10.71
N GLU A 426 14.69 -18.50 10.49
CA GLU A 426 14.28 -17.62 9.39
C GLU A 426 14.85 -16.19 9.55
N THR A 427 15.06 -15.75 10.79
CA THR A 427 15.72 -14.47 11.08
C THR A 427 17.19 -14.51 10.66
N LYS A 428 17.92 -15.60 10.98
CA LYS A 428 19.32 -15.79 10.56
C LYS A 428 19.47 -15.90 9.05
N GLU A 429 18.49 -16.50 8.37
CA GLU A 429 18.48 -16.57 6.91
C GLU A 429 18.21 -15.20 6.27
N ALA A 430 17.39 -14.36 6.93
CA ALA A 430 17.01 -13.04 6.43
C ALA A 430 18.03 -11.96 6.75
N ILE A 431 18.74 -12.04 7.90
CA ILE A 431 19.64 -10.99 8.38
C ILE A 431 21.02 -11.62 8.65
N GLU A 432 22.03 -11.16 7.92
CA GLU A 432 23.42 -11.55 8.12
C GLU A 432 23.96 -11.09 9.49
N PRO A 433 24.97 -11.75 10.06
CA PRO A 433 25.53 -11.38 11.36
C PRO A 433 26.04 -9.93 11.47
N ASP A 434 26.41 -9.30 10.36
CA ASP A 434 26.85 -7.90 10.25
C ASP A 434 25.70 -6.92 9.94
N GLY A 435 24.45 -7.41 9.95
CA GLY A 435 23.23 -6.63 9.88
C GLY A 435 22.66 -6.37 8.48
N TRP A 436 23.17 -7.02 7.44
CA TRP A 436 22.56 -6.95 6.12
C TRP A 436 21.30 -7.80 6.02
N LEU A 437 20.20 -7.16 5.66
CA LEU A 437 18.92 -7.81 5.37
C LEU A 437 18.85 -8.22 3.91
N HIS A 438 18.60 -9.49 3.66
CA HIS A 438 18.21 -10.02 2.36
C HIS A 438 16.77 -9.66 2.06
N THR A 439 16.56 -8.79 1.07
CA THR A 439 15.21 -8.29 0.77
C THR A 439 14.39 -9.28 -0.07
N GLY A 440 15.05 -10.19 -0.76
CA GLY A 440 14.44 -11.05 -1.75
C GLY A 440 14.01 -10.30 -3.03
N ASP A 441 14.36 -9.02 -3.17
CA ASP A 441 14.11 -8.22 -4.36
C ASP A 441 15.39 -8.08 -5.18
N ILE A 442 15.30 -8.18 -6.51
CA ILE A 442 16.40 -8.01 -7.46
C ILE A 442 16.35 -6.60 -8.02
N GLY A 443 17.51 -5.96 -8.21
CA GLY A 443 17.56 -4.62 -8.72
C GLY A 443 18.89 -4.19 -9.29
N THR A 444 18.98 -2.90 -9.66
CA THR A 444 20.20 -2.24 -10.13
C THR A 444 20.39 -0.90 -9.43
N ILE A 445 21.63 -0.44 -9.35
CA ILE A 445 21.97 0.89 -8.82
C ILE A 445 22.74 1.63 -9.90
N GLU A 446 22.19 2.75 -10.38
CA GLU A 446 22.83 3.64 -11.35
C GLU A 446 22.82 5.07 -10.85
N ASP A 447 23.97 5.74 -10.81
CA ASP A 447 24.14 7.12 -10.31
C ASP A 447 23.57 7.33 -8.89
N GLY A 448 23.54 6.26 -8.08
CA GLY A 448 22.96 6.24 -6.74
C GLY A 448 21.42 6.12 -6.70
N TYR A 449 20.76 5.89 -7.85
CA TYR A 449 19.35 5.58 -7.93
C TYR A 449 19.14 4.06 -7.98
N LEU A 450 18.23 3.58 -7.15
CA LEU A 450 17.83 2.19 -7.06
C LEU A 450 16.67 1.92 -8.01
N SER A 451 16.74 0.83 -8.79
CA SER A 451 15.65 0.30 -9.59
C SER A 451 15.37 -1.13 -9.17
N ILE A 452 14.10 -1.45 -8.98
CA ILE A 452 13.64 -2.80 -8.69
C ILE A 452 13.25 -3.46 -9.99
N THR A 453 13.81 -4.63 -10.27
CA THR A 453 13.51 -5.35 -11.52
C THR A 453 12.55 -6.51 -11.29
N ASP A 454 12.68 -7.26 -10.19
CA ASP A 454 11.78 -8.36 -9.84
C ASP A 454 11.98 -8.83 -8.39
N ARG A 455 11.26 -9.91 -8.04
CA ARG A 455 11.49 -10.67 -6.81
C ARG A 455 12.23 -11.98 -7.09
N LYS A 456 13.28 -12.26 -6.34
CA LYS A 456 14.14 -13.45 -6.48
C LYS A 456 13.33 -14.75 -6.58
N LYS A 457 12.30 -14.89 -5.76
CA LYS A 457 11.42 -16.08 -5.71
C LYS A 457 10.37 -16.17 -6.81
N ASN A 458 10.14 -15.06 -7.54
CA ASN A 458 9.18 -15.02 -8.64
C ASN A 458 9.86 -15.27 -9.99
N LEU A 459 11.20 -15.28 -10.03
CA LEU A 459 11.95 -15.54 -11.25
C LEU A 459 11.48 -16.83 -11.91
N ILE A 460 11.13 -16.74 -13.18
CA ILE A 460 10.86 -17.90 -14.03
C ILE A 460 12.19 -18.36 -14.61
N VAL A 461 12.59 -19.58 -14.30
CA VAL A 461 13.78 -20.20 -14.88
C VAL A 461 13.34 -21.16 -15.98
N LEU A 462 13.53 -20.77 -17.23
CA LEU A 462 13.16 -21.60 -18.37
C LEU A 462 14.04 -22.88 -18.44
N ALA A 463 13.57 -23.88 -19.19
CA ALA A 463 14.28 -25.15 -19.36
C ALA A 463 15.70 -25.00 -19.90
N ASN A 464 15.98 -23.92 -20.66
CA ASN A 464 17.30 -23.57 -21.18
C ASN A 464 18.18 -22.78 -20.18
N GLY A 465 17.73 -22.63 -18.91
CA GLY A 465 18.43 -21.91 -17.86
C GLY A 465 18.32 -20.38 -17.92
N LYS A 466 17.64 -19.80 -18.92
CA LYS A 466 17.42 -18.35 -18.97
C LYS A 466 16.43 -17.92 -17.90
N LYS A 467 16.73 -16.80 -17.25
CA LYS A 467 15.89 -16.19 -16.22
C LYS A 467 15.00 -15.12 -16.86
N VAL A 468 13.71 -15.18 -16.60
CA VAL A 468 12.72 -14.19 -17.02
C VAL A 468 12.18 -13.49 -15.77
N LEU A 469 12.00 -12.17 -15.88
CA LEU A 469 11.53 -11.27 -14.84
C LEU A 469 10.02 -11.07 -14.99
N PRO A 470 9.16 -11.84 -14.29
CA PRO A 470 7.72 -11.79 -14.57
C PRO A 470 7.10 -10.45 -14.24
N GLN A 471 7.51 -9.78 -13.16
CA GLN A 471 6.90 -8.53 -12.73
C GLN A 471 7.05 -7.41 -13.76
N HIS A 472 8.21 -7.35 -14.44
CA HIS A 472 8.43 -6.39 -15.52
C HIS A 472 7.46 -6.63 -16.68
N LEU A 473 7.32 -7.87 -17.11
CA LEU A 473 6.45 -8.24 -18.23
C LEU A 473 4.96 -8.10 -17.87
N GLU A 474 4.58 -8.49 -16.66
CA GLU A 474 3.21 -8.29 -16.15
C GLU A 474 2.85 -6.79 -16.15
N THR A 475 3.76 -5.93 -15.72
CA THR A 475 3.56 -4.46 -15.76
C THR A 475 3.40 -3.94 -17.19
N LEU A 476 4.16 -4.47 -18.16
CA LEU A 476 3.99 -4.12 -19.57
C LEU A 476 2.61 -4.53 -20.09
N LEU A 477 2.14 -5.74 -19.75
CA LEU A 477 0.83 -6.23 -20.17
C LEU A 477 -0.32 -5.38 -19.63
N LEU A 478 -0.21 -4.90 -18.40
CA LEU A 478 -1.19 -4.00 -17.78
C LEU A 478 -1.25 -2.62 -18.45
N GLY A 479 -0.31 -2.27 -19.32
CA GLY A 479 -0.38 -1.11 -20.19
C GLY A 479 -1.43 -1.22 -21.32
N SER A 480 -2.04 -2.41 -21.54
CA SER A 480 -3.16 -2.59 -22.47
C SER A 480 -4.50 -2.21 -21.82
N PRO A 481 -5.36 -1.44 -22.50
CA PRO A 481 -6.70 -1.15 -22.01
C PRO A 481 -7.62 -2.40 -21.99
N PHE A 482 -7.17 -3.51 -22.54
CA PHE A 482 -7.94 -4.76 -22.66
C PHE A 482 -7.48 -5.84 -21.67
N ILE A 483 -6.40 -5.62 -20.94
CA ILE A 483 -5.86 -6.55 -19.93
C ILE A 483 -6.02 -5.95 -18.54
N PHE A 484 -6.76 -6.63 -17.68
CA PHE A 484 -7.03 -6.17 -16.31
C PHE A 484 -6.04 -6.73 -15.28
N GLN A 485 -5.74 -8.03 -15.36
CA GLN A 485 -4.74 -8.69 -14.53
C GLN A 485 -3.95 -9.68 -15.38
N ALA A 486 -2.68 -9.87 -15.04
CA ALA A 486 -1.79 -10.80 -15.73
C ALA A 486 -0.89 -11.52 -14.73
N VAL A 487 -0.67 -12.82 -14.94
CA VAL A 487 0.29 -13.63 -14.20
C VAL A 487 1.08 -14.46 -15.20
N LEU A 488 2.40 -14.22 -15.25
CA LEU A 488 3.27 -15.00 -16.11
C LEU A 488 3.54 -16.40 -15.51
N VAL A 489 3.69 -17.37 -16.39
CA VAL A 489 3.98 -18.76 -16.08
C VAL A 489 5.08 -19.29 -17.00
N GLY A 490 5.74 -20.37 -16.66
CA GLY A 490 6.78 -20.96 -17.54
C GLY A 490 8.01 -21.50 -16.80
N ASP A 491 7.97 -21.63 -15.48
CA ASP A 491 9.09 -22.23 -14.75
C ASP A 491 9.35 -23.66 -15.26
N ARG A 492 10.61 -23.95 -15.63
CA ARG A 492 11.06 -25.19 -16.27
C ARG A 492 10.42 -25.49 -17.63
N GLN A 493 9.69 -24.57 -18.23
CA GLN A 493 9.11 -24.70 -19.57
C GLN A 493 10.06 -24.12 -20.65
N ASN A 494 9.84 -24.48 -21.90
CA ASN A 494 10.63 -23.98 -23.03
C ASN A 494 10.37 -22.50 -23.35
N THR A 495 9.17 -22.00 -23.01
CA THR A 495 8.72 -20.66 -23.33
C THR A 495 7.90 -20.05 -22.18
N VAL A 496 7.80 -18.73 -22.19
CA VAL A 496 6.93 -17.98 -21.27
C VAL A 496 5.49 -18.06 -21.73
N GLY A 497 4.59 -18.36 -20.79
CA GLY A 497 3.15 -18.27 -20.95
C GLY A 497 2.55 -17.21 -20.01
N ALA A 498 1.25 -16.91 -20.17
CA ALA A 498 0.53 -16.00 -19.31
C ALA A 498 -0.92 -16.43 -19.02
N LEU A 499 -1.36 -16.25 -17.78
CA LEU A 499 -2.77 -16.18 -17.42
C LEU A 499 -3.21 -14.71 -17.51
N ILE A 500 -4.24 -14.43 -18.27
CA ILE A 500 -4.75 -13.08 -18.55
C ILE A 500 -6.20 -12.97 -18.12
N VAL A 501 -6.50 -12.03 -17.24
CA VAL A 501 -7.87 -11.59 -16.96
C VAL A 501 -8.16 -10.40 -17.89
N PRO A 502 -9.14 -10.51 -18.81
CA PRO A 502 -9.53 -9.41 -19.68
C PRO A 502 -10.14 -8.26 -18.87
N ALA A 503 -9.98 -7.03 -19.35
CA ALA A 503 -10.78 -5.88 -18.92
C ALA A 503 -12.18 -6.02 -19.54
N PHE A 504 -13.04 -6.86 -18.94
CA PHE A 504 -14.30 -7.35 -19.52
C PHE A 504 -15.15 -6.24 -20.13
N ASP A 505 -15.35 -5.11 -19.44
CA ASP A 505 -16.15 -4.00 -19.94
C ASP A 505 -15.56 -3.38 -21.21
N ARG A 506 -14.23 -3.21 -21.25
CA ARG A 506 -13.51 -2.63 -22.39
C ARG A 506 -13.52 -3.56 -23.60
N VAL A 507 -13.32 -4.85 -23.33
CA VAL A 507 -13.36 -5.86 -24.41
C VAL A 507 -14.79 -6.01 -24.97
N ARG A 508 -15.82 -5.91 -24.12
CA ARG A 508 -17.23 -5.88 -24.57
C ARG A 508 -17.56 -4.64 -25.40
N GLU A 509 -17.07 -3.45 -25.00
CA GLU A 509 -17.22 -2.23 -25.81
C GLU A 509 -16.55 -2.38 -27.18
N TRP A 510 -15.34 -2.94 -27.21
CA TRP A 510 -14.62 -3.21 -28.44
C TRP A 510 -15.36 -4.21 -29.32
N ALA A 511 -15.82 -5.33 -28.78
CA ALA A 511 -16.56 -6.37 -29.50
C ALA A 511 -17.79 -5.80 -30.18
N ARG A 512 -18.62 -5.02 -29.46
CA ARG A 512 -19.79 -4.34 -30.01
C ARG A 512 -19.44 -3.39 -31.15
N ALA A 513 -18.35 -2.62 -30.99
CA ALA A 513 -17.90 -1.67 -32.02
C ALA A 513 -17.40 -2.36 -33.30
N HIS A 514 -16.98 -3.63 -33.20
CA HIS A 514 -16.45 -4.41 -34.32
C HIS A 514 -17.41 -5.51 -34.83
N GLY A 515 -18.69 -5.48 -34.41
CA GLY A 515 -19.72 -6.41 -34.90
C GLY A 515 -19.47 -7.86 -34.49
N VAL A 516 -18.79 -8.09 -33.36
CA VAL A 516 -18.62 -9.44 -32.80
C VAL A 516 -19.92 -9.83 -32.10
N GLU A 517 -20.78 -10.52 -32.85
CA GLU A 517 -22.05 -11.11 -32.38
C GLU A 517 -21.72 -12.46 -31.72
N GLY A 518 -21.43 -12.50 -30.44
CA GLY A 518 -21.16 -13.73 -29.70
C GLY A 518 -21.63 -13.61 -28.27
N HIS A 519 -21.48 -14.65 -27.45
CA HIS A 519 -21.97 -14.84 -26.08
C HIS A 519 -21.54 -13.70 -25.09
N VAL A 520 -21.99 -12.46 -25.37
CA VAL A 520 -21.68 -11.24 -24.64
C VAL A 520 -22.26 -11.25 -23.20
N GLY A 521 -23.08 -12.25 -22.88
CA GLY A 521 -23.80 -12.36 -21.61
C GLY A 521 -23.18 -13.31 -20.58
N ASP A 522 -22.30 -14.23 -21.00
CA ASP A 522 -21.63 -15.22 -20.14
C ASP A 522 -20.11 -15.02 -20.26
N GLU A 523 -19.43 -14.86 -19.12
CA GLU A 523 -17.98 -14.57 -19.09
C GLU A 523 -17.18 -15.74 -19.65
N THR A 524 -17.60 -16.98 -19.41
CA THR A 524 -16.93 -18.20 -19.91
C THR A 524 -17.00 -18.29 -21.44
N GLY A 525 -18.16 -18.12 -22.04
CA GLY A 525 -18.31 -18.11 -23.50
C GLY A 525 -17.62 -16.91 -24.16
N PHE A 526 -17.52 -15.79 -23.45
CA PHE A 526 -16.87 -14.59 -23.94
C PHE A 526 -15.35 -14.73 -24.10
N ILE A 527 -14.67 -15.40 -23.17
CA ILE A 527 -13.21 -15.64 -23.26
C ILE A 527 -12.84 -16.68 -24.32
N GLU A 528 -13.76 -17.53 -24.73
CA GLU A 528 -13.56 -18.51 -25.80
C GLU A 528 -13.75 -17.91 -27.19
N GLU A 529 -14.35 -16.71 -27.29
CA GLU A 529 -14.62 -16.05 -28.58
C GLU A 529 -13.29 -15.80 -29.34
N PRO A 530 -13.16 -16.32 -30.58
CA PRO A 530 -11.90 -16.21 -31.35
C PRO A 530 -11.46 -14.77 -31.60
N ALA A 531 -12.39 -13.83 -31.71
CA ALA A 531 -12.10 -12.41 -31.91
C ALA A 531 -11.47 -11.78 -30.66
N VAL A 532 -11.96 -12.14 -29.45
CA VAL A 532 -11.40 -11.72 -28.16
C VAL A 532 -9.98 -12.27 -28.00
N ARG A 533 -9.80 -13.57 -28.26
CA ARG A 533 -8.45 -14.18 -28.18
C ARG A 533 -7.47 -13.54 -29.16
N ARG A 534 -7.91 -13.19 -30.38
CA ARG A 534 -7.07 -12.44 -31.35
C ARG A 534 -6.72 -11.05 -30.84
N LEU A 535 -7.68 -10.31 -30.28
CA LEU A 535 -7.43 -8.99 -29.71
C LEU A 535 -6.33 -9.04 -28.64
N ILE A 536 -6.49 -9.94 -27.64
CA ILE A 536 -5.51 -10.09 -26.56
C ILE A 536 -4.14 -10.53 -27.11
N ARG A 537 -4.10 -11.44 -28.08
CA ARG A 537 -2.85 -11.85 -28.73
C ARG A 537 -2.13 -10.68 -29.40
N MET A 538 -2.86 -9.83 -30.13
CA MET A 538 -2.30 -8.63 -30.77
C MET A 538 -1.75 -7.65 -29.74
N GLU A 539 -2.44 -7.45 -28.63
CA GLU A 539 -1.97 -6.60 -27.52
C GLU A 539 -0.69 -7.14 -26.90
N ILE A 540 -0.64 -8.44 -26.58
CA ILE A 540 0.57 -9.09 -26.07
C ILE A 540 1.73 -8.90 -27.03
N GLN A 541 1.55 -9.17 -28.33
CA GLN A 541 2.59 -9.00 -29.35
C GLN A 541 3.08 -7.55 -29.43
N ARG A 542 2.18 -6.59 -29.48
CA ARG A 542 2.49 -5.16 -29.53
C ARG A 542 3.32 -4.71 -28.32
N LEU A 543 2.93 -5.13 -27.13
CA LEU A 543 3.57 -4.71 -25.89
C LEU A 543 4.94 -5.40 -25.66
N THR A 544 5.15 -6.58 -26.26
CA THR A 544 6.36 -7.38 -26.11
C THR A 544 7.28 -7.35 -27.34
N GLU A 545 7.02 -6.48 -28.32
CA GLU A 545 7.75 -6.43 -29.59
C GLU A 545 9.27 -6.19 -29.42
N GLY A 546 9.65 -5.31 -28.48
CA GLY A 546 11.06 -4.95 -28.23
C GLY A 546 11.82 -5.88 -27.29
N LEU A 547 11.20 -6.96 -26.80
CA LEU A 547 11.82 -7.86 -25.82
C LEU A 547 12.70 -8.92 -26.49
N ALA A 548 13.63 -9.47 -25.70
CA ALA A 548 14.43 -10.63 -26.11
C ALA A 548 13.52 -11.83 -26.42
N ASP A 549 13.96 -12.69 -27.34
CA ASP A 549 13.12 -13.78 -27.84
C ASP A 549 12.65 -14.76 -26.74
N TYR A 550 13.47 -14.99 -25.72
CA TYR A 550 13.13 -15.83 -24.58
C TYR A 550 12.16 -15.18 -23.57
N GLU A 551 11.95 -13.87 -23.64
CA GLU A 551 11.00 -13.10 -22.81
C GLU A 551 9.63 -12.95 -23.48
N LYS A 552 9.54 -13.26 -24.78
CA LYS A 552 8.27 -13.16 -25.52
C LYS A 552 7.27 -14.19 -25.01
N ILE A 553 6.05 -13.71 -24.74
CA ILE A 553 4.94 -14.57 -24.31
C ILE A 553 4.42 -15.33 -25.53
N ARG A 554 4.63 -16.65 -25.54
CA ARG A 554 4.29 -17.51 -26.68
C ARG A 554 2.90 -18.15 -26.56
N ALA A 555 2.43 -18.33 -25.33
CA ALA A 555 1.13 -18.93 -25.03
C ALA A 555 0.40 -18.11 -23.97
N PHE A 556 -0.92 -18.09 -24.00
CA PHE A 556 -1.73 -17.48 -22.95
C PHE A 556 -3.07 -18.16 -22.80
N ALA A 557 -3.59 -18.18 -21.58
CA ALA A 557 -4.96 -18.56 -21.27
C ALA A 557 -5.73 -17.37 -20.73
N LEU A 558 -6.99 -17.24 -21.15
CA LEU A 558 -7.89 -16.24 -20.59
C LEU A 558 -8.59 -16.82 -19.35
N VAL A 559 -8.68 -16.01 -18.32
CA VAL A 559 -9.40 -16.35 -17.08
C VAL A 559 -10.75 -15.64 -17.11
N ASP A 560 -11.80 -16.37 -16.78
CA ASP A 560 -13.22 -15.98 -16.92
C ASP A 560 -13.71 -14.98 -15.85
N ARG A 561 -12.91 -14.69 -14.83
CA ARG A 561 -13.24 -13.74 -13.76
C ARG A 561 -12.01 -13.02 -13.23
N GLU A 562 -12.24 -11.93 -12.55
CA GLU A 562 -11.19 -11.22 -11.84
C GLU A 562 -10.65 -12.02 -10.64
N PHE A 563 -9.36 -11.86 -10.35
CA PHE A 563 -8.79 -12.31 -9.08
C PHE A 563 -9.31 -11.41 -7.97
N THR A 564 -9.79 -12.01 -6.87
CA THR A 564 -10.41 -11.26 -5.77
C THR A 564 -9.79 -11.57 -4.42
N LEU A 565 -10.10 -10.69 -3.47
CA LEU A 565 -9.70 -10.85 -2.07
C LEU A 565 -10.47 -11.99 -1.40
N GLU A 566 -11.77 -12.08 -1.69
CA GLU A 566 -12.69 -13.09 -1.16
C GLU A 566 -12.29 -14.49 -1.61
N ALA A 567 -11.81 -14.63 -2.83
CA ALA A 567 -11.26 -15.87 -3.34
C ALA A 567 -9.87 -16.20 -2.81
N GLY A 568 -9.26 -15.28 -2.03
CA GLY A 568 -7.93 -15.45 -1.47
C GLY A 568 -6.79 -15.27 -2.47
N GLU A 569 -7.07 -14.79 -3.68
CA GLU A 569 -6.11 -14.59 -4.78
C GLU A 569 -5.35 -13.28 -4.66
N LEU A 570 -5.91 -12.31 -3.93
CA LEU A 570 -5.27 -11.04 -3.63
C LEU A 570 -4.88 -10.94 -2.15
N THR A 571 -3.90 -10.08 -1.87
CA THR A 571 -3.60 -9.62 -0.52
C THR A 571 -4.55 -8.47 -0.14
N PRO A 572 -4.66 -8.10 1.17
CA PRO A 572 -5.40 -6.90 1.58
C PRO A 572 -4.95 -5.60 0.91
N THR A 573 -3.73 -5.57 0.38
CA THR A 573 -3.18 -4.46 -0.41
C THR A 573 -3.36 -4.65 -1.92
N LEU A 574 -4.27 -5.53 -2.33
CA LEU A 574 -4.64 -5.84 -3.72
C LEU A 574 -3.49 -6.40 -4.60
N LYS A 575 -2.46 -6.98 -4.00
CA LYS A 575 -1.40 -7.67 -4.73
C LYS A 575 -1.80 -9.13 -5.02
N ILE A 576 -1.47 -9.63 -6.21
CA ILE A 576 -1.76 -11.01 -6.61
C ILE A 576 -0.90 -11.98 -5.76
N LYS A 577 -1.56 -12.94 -5.13
CA LYS A 577 -0.92 -14.08 -4.47
C LYS A 577 -0.58 -15.14 -5.51
N ARG A 578 0.56 -14.95 -6.17
CA ARG A 578 0.99 -15.76 -7.31
C ARG A 578 0.83 -17.26 -7.06
N ARG A 579 1.28 -17.78 -5.90
CA ARG A 579 1.16 -19.20 -5.57
C ARG A 579 -0.29 -19.69 -5.61
N VAL A 580 -1.21 -18.94 -5.01
CA VAL A 580 -2.64 -19.31 -4.98
C VAL A 580 -3.23 -19.34 -6.39
N VAL A 581 -2.86 -18.36 -7.22
CA VAL A 581 -3.31 -18.31 -8.61
C VAL A 581 -2.74 -19.48 -9.41
N LEU A 582 -1.45 -19.77 -9.29
CA LEU A 582 -0.81 -20.90 -9.99
C LEU A 582 -1.42 -22.26 -9.58
N GLU A 583 -1.67 -22.46 -8.29
CA GLU A 583 -2.33 -23.68 -7.79
C GLU A 583 -3.76 -23.83 -8.31
N ARG A 584 -4.55 -22.74 -8.28
CA ARG A 584 -5.97 -22.75 -8.69
C ARG A 584 -6.17 -22.96 -10.18
N TYR A 585 -5.36 -22.30 -10.99
CA TYR A 585 -5.44 -22.33 -12.44
C TYR A 585 -4.42 -23.28 -13.09
N GLY A 586 -3.92 -24.25 -12.32
CA GLY A 586 -2.95 -25.25 -12.79
C GLY A 586 -3.41 -25.96 -14.07
N HIS A 587 -4.71 -26.30 -14.17
CA HIS A 587 -5.28 -26.94 -15.35
C HIS A 587 -5.18 -26.08 -16.64
N LEU A 588 -5.36 -24.75 -16.52
CA LEU A 588 -5.16 -23.83 -17.65
C LEU A 588 -3.69 -23.71 -18.01
N ILE A 589 -2.80 -23.70 -17.00
CA ILE A 589 -1.34 -23.63 -17.20
C ILE A 589 -0.86 -24.88 -17.92
N ASP A 590 -1.30 -26.07 -17.49
CA ASP A 590 -0.92 -27.33 -18.12
C ASP A 590 -1.36 -27.39 -19.58
N SER A 591 -2.55 -26.87 -19.90
CA SER A 591 -3.05 -26.79 -21.27
C SER A 591 -2.19 -25.91 -22.19
N LEU A 592 -1.55 -24.86 -21.66
CA LEU A 592 -0.66 -23.98 -22.45
C LEU A 592 0.56 -24.71 -23.03
N TYR A 593 1.00 -25.76 -22.38
CA TYR A 593 2.26 -26.47 -22.71
C TYR A 593 2.01 -27.88 -23.28
N SER A 594 0.81 -28.44 -23.13
CA SER A 594 0.44 -29.75 -23.71
C SER A 594 0.34 -29.72 -25.24
N ASP A 595 -0.22 -28.64 -25.81
CA ASP A 595 -0.35 -28.50 -27.27
C ASP A 595 0.98 -28.26 -28.01
N SER A 596 2.05 -27.89 -27.28
CA SER A 596 3.39 -27.68 -27.89
C SER A 596 4.19 -28.95 -28.12
N SER A 597 3.74 -30.11 -27.61
CA SER A 597 4.42 -31.42 -27.77
C SER A 597 4.01 -32.17 -29.04
N GLU A 598 2.96 -31.75 -29.76
CA GLU A 598 2.48 -32.41 -30.98
C GLU A 598 2.93 -31.71 -32.29
N SER A 599 3.75 -30.64 -32.19
CA SER A 599 4.22 -29.90 -33.37
C SER A 599 5.75 -29.92 -33.45
N ASN A 600 6.35 -31.11 -33.50
CA ASN A 600 7.74 -31.34 -33.93
C ASN A 600 7.78 -32.46 -34.95
#